data_ad1c5094d2d257aeebdb7f87016cb37a
#
_entry.id   ad1c5094d2d257aeebdb7f87016cb37a
#
_cell.length_a   1.000
_cell.length_b   1.000
_cell.length_c   1.000
_cell.angle_alpha   90.00
_cell.angle_beta   90.00
_cell.angle_gamma   90.00
#
_symmetry.space_group_name_H-M   'P 1'
#
loop_
_entity.id
_entity.type
_entity.pdbx_description
1 polymer ?
#
loop_
_entity_poly.entity_id
_entity_poly.type
_entity_poly.pdbx_seq_one_letter_code
_entity_poly.pdbx_strand_id
1 'polypeptide(L)'
;ELERFFGRSLWYGFTGTPRFAENPYPQMGDLPRTTEELYGKRLHKYTIQNAIHDNAVLGFQVEHNGPKNITDETDASAYDNETHMLRVLDIILNKSYHKLGFQNGKGQTYEGLLTTSSIQIAQKYYELLTKVKNGETSLEIDEKIKQVLPDFPKFAITYSVTENEEGSHVNQEKMQKSLDDYNQMFGTKYELSQIQVYNGNLNKRLARKDAKFKSRSEQLD
;
A
#
# COMPACT_ATOMS: atom_id res chain seq x y z
N GLU A 1 -20.77 -7.39 -28.44
CA GLU A 1 -20.65 -6.86 -29.81
C GLU A 1 -19.50 -7.49 -30.58
N LEU A 2 -18.30 -7.61 -30.00
CA LEU A 2 -17.14 -8.23 -30.68
C LEU A 2 -17.39 -9.70 -31.02
N GLU A 3 -18.01 -10.49 -30.15
CA GLU A 3 -18.35 -11.88 -30.42
C GLU A 3 -19.32 -12.05 -31.59
N ARG A 4 -20.25 -11.12 -31.76
CA ARG A 4 -21.15 -11.12 -32.92
C ARG A 4 -20.41 -10.84 -34.22
N PHE A 5 -19.40 -9.96 -34.18
CA PHE A 5 -18.61 -9.61 -35.32
C PHE A 5 -17.66 -10.73 -35.75
N PHE A 6 -17.05 -11.39 -34.75
CA PHE A 6 -16.09 -12.50 -34.95
C PHE A 6 -16.70 -13.88 -34.64
N GLY A 7 -17.90 -14.17 -35.13
CA GLY A 7 -18.69 -15.34 -34.77
C GLY A 7 -18.07 -16.73 -35.01
N ARG A 8 -16.89 -16.79 -35.63
CA ARG A 8 -16.12 -18.04 -35.83
C ARG A 8 -14.80 -18.08 -35.04
N SER A 9 -14.58 -17.11 -34.15
CA SER A 9 -13.34 -17.02 -33.38
C SER A 9 -13.51 -17.66 -32.03
N LEU A 10 -12.42 -18.27 -31.52
CA LEU A 10 -12.32 -18.70 -30.12
C LEU A 10 -11.86 -17.52 -29.27
N TRP A 11 -12.54 -17.33 -28.13
CA TRP A 11 -12.27 -16.26 -27.21
C TRP A 11 -11.70 -16.81 -25.91
N TYR A 12 -10.56 -16.26 -25.49
CA TYR A 12 -9.94 -16.60 -24.22
C TYR A 12 -9.76 -15.34 -23.39
N GLY A 13 -10.30 -15.33 -22.15
CA GLY A 13 -10.11 -14.26 -21.20
C GLY A 13 -8.98 -14.60 -20.23
N PHE A 14 -8.10 -13.63 -19.96
CA PHE A 14 -7.06 -13.71 -18.94
C PHE A 14 -7.25 -12.56 -17.94
N THR A 15 -7.19 -12.88 -16.66
CA THR A 15 -7.30 -11.87 -15.60
C THR A 15 -6.40 -12.22 -14.43
N GLY A 16 -5.72 -11.22 -13.89
CA GLY A 16 -4.98 -11.33 -12.62
C GLY A 16 -5.86 -11.11 -11.38
N THR A 17 -7.11 -10.68 -11.55
CA THR A 17 -8.05 -10.33 -10.49
C THR A 17 -9.41 -11.00 -10.68
N PRO A 18 -9.47 -12.34 -10.71
CA PRO A 18 -10.74 -13.05 -10.91
C PRO A 18 -11.71 -12.77 -9.76
N ARG A 19 -13.00 -12.71 -10.08
CA ARG A 19 -14.10 -12.65 -9.12
C ARG A 19 -14.81 -13.99 -9.08
N PHE A 20 -14.89 -14.53 -7.88
CA PHE A 20 -15.55 -15.81 -7.61
C PHE A 20 -16.90 -15.59 -6.92
N ALA A 21 -17.66 -16.65 -6.70
CA ALA A 21 -18.92 -16.59 -5.98
C ALA A 21 -18.77 -16.06 -4.54
N GLU A 22 -17.61 -16.31 -3.92
CA GLU A 22 -17.27 -15.88 -2.56
C GLU A 22 -16.94 -14.37 -2.46
N ASN A 23 -16.54 -13.75 -3.59
CA ASN A 23 -16.18 -12.34 -3.64
C ASN A 23 -16.67 -11.65 -4.93
N PRO A 24 -17.97 -11.70 -5.22
CA PRO A 24 -18.52 -11.16 -6.46
C PRO A 24 -18.40 -9.63 -6.51
N TYR A 25 -18.53 -9.05 -7.70
CA TYR A 25 -18.72 -7.60 -7.82
C TYR A 25 -20.04 -7.17 -7.15
N PRO A 26 -20.13 -5.92 -6.67
CA PRO A 26 -21.42 -5.33 -6.28
C PRO A 26 -22.44 -5.44 -7.42
N GLN A 27 -23.70 -5.60 -7.07
CA GLN A 27 -24.77 -5.65 -8.08
C GLN A 27 -24.88 -4.31 -8.79
N MET A 28 -24.78 -4.33 -10.12
CA MET A 28 -24.92 -3.18 -10.99
C MET A 28 -25.87 -3.54 -12.14
N GLY A 29 -27.17 -3.39 -11.91
CA GLY A 29 -28.18 -3.84 -12.88
C GLY A 29 -28.06 -5.34 -13.19
N ASP A 30 -28.12 -5.71 -14.47
CA ASP A 30 -28.03 -7.09 -14.95
C ASP A 30 -26.60 -7.51 -15.35
N LEU A 31 -25.57 -6.76 -14.91
CA LEU A 31 -24.18 -7.08 -15.25
C LEU A 31 -23.69 -8.33 -14.51
N PRO A 32 -22.85 -9.15 -15.17
CA PRO A 32 -22.19 -10.29 -14.55
C PRO A 32 -21.40 -9.87 -13.32
N ARG A 33 -21.51 -10.62 -12.24
CA ARG A 33 -20.82 -10.35 -10.98
C ARG A 33 -19.58 -11.17 -10.76
N THR A 34 -19.45 -12.26 -11.48
CA THR A 34 -18.30 -13.17 -11.39
C THR A 34 -17.57 -13.27 -12.72
N THR A 35 -16.33 -13.71 -12.65
CA THR A 35 -15.52 -13.93 -13.86
C THR A 35 -16.10 -15.06 -14.73
N GLU A 36 -16.71 -16.07 -14.11
CA GLU A 36 -17.34 -17.18 -14.86
C GLU A 36 -18.65 -16.75 -15.55
N GLU A 37 -19.42 -15.86 -14.93
CA GLU A 37 -20.60 -15.27 -15.57
C GLU A 37 -20.22 -14.41 -16.78
N LEU A 38 -19.08 -13.74 -16.72
CA LEU A 38 -18.60 -12.83 -17.77
C LEU A 38 -17.93 -13.59 -18.93
N TYR A 39 -17.09 -14.58 -18.63
CA TYR A 39 -16.23 -15.25 -19.61
C TYR A 39 -16.56 -16.74 -19.85
N GLY A 40 -17.52 -17.29 -19.12
CA GLY A 40 -17.86 -18.69 -19.17
C GLY A 40 -16.93 -19.59 -18.33
N LYS A 41 -16.88 -20.87 -18.65
CA LYS A 41 -16.16 -21.87 -17.85
C LYS A 41 -14.68 -21.55 -17.72
N ARG A 42 -14.20 -21.54 -16.47
CA ARG A 42 -12.80 -21.38 -16.14
C ARG A 42 -11.97 -22.58 -16.64
N LEU A 43 -10.94 -22.28 -17.44
CA LEU A 43 -10.03 -23.29 -17.99
C LEU A 43 -8.83 -23.55 -17.06
N HIS A 44 -8.31 -22.50 -16.40
CA HIS A 44 -7.16 -22.58 -15.52
C HIS A 44 -7.28 -21.60 -14.36
N LYS A 45 -6.69 -21.94 -13.21
CA LYS A 45 -6.60 -21.08 -12.02
C LYS A 45 -5.21 -21.26 -11.39
N TYR A 46 -4.51 -20.14 -11.21
CA TYR A 46 -3.24 -20.10 -10.48
C TYR A 46 -3.35 -19.02 -9.42
N THR A 47 -3.41 -19.42 -8.16
CA THR A 47 -3.62 -18.53 -7.03
C THR A 47 -2.31 -18.22 -6.30
N ILE A 48 -2.34 -17.25 -5.38
CA ILE A 48 -1.21 -16.96 -4.50
C ILE A 48 -0.78 -18.20 -3.69
N GLN A 49 -1.71 -19.07 -3.30
CA GLN A 49 -1.40 -20.32 -2.61
C GLN A 49 -0.59 -21.26 -3.51
N ASN A 50 -0.98 -21.39 -4.79
CA ASN A 50 -0.22 -22.17 -5.76
C ASN A 50 1.18 -21.55 -5.96
N ALA A 51 1.26 -20.23 -6.08
CA ALA A 51 2.52 -19.53 -6.27
C ALA A 51 3.47 -19.68 -5.07
N ILE A 52 2.96 -19.68 -3.84
CA ILE A 52 3.75 -19.96 -2.63
C ILE A 52 4.20 -21.41 -2.61
N HIS A 53 3.30 -22.36 -2.88
CA HIS A 53 3.63 -23.80 -2.93
C HIS A 53 4.72 -24.09 -3.97
N ASP A 54 4.61 -23.51 -5.15
CA ASP A 54 5.59 -23.68 -6.25
C ASP A 54 6.85 -22.85 -6.02
N ASN A 55 6.94 -22.16 -4.87
CA ASN A 55 8.01 -21.23 -4.60
C ASN A 55 8.15 -20.12 -5.67
N ALA A 56 7.10 -19.73 -6.39
CA ALA A 56 7.11 -18.64 -7.36
C ALA A 56 7.07 -17.25 -6.68
N VAL A 57 6.56 -17.18 -5.45
CA VAL A 57 6.57 -15.98 -4.58
C VAL A 57 6.92 -16.38 -3.15
N LEU A 58 7.39 -15.43 -2.36
CA LEU A 58 7.63 -15.62 -0.93
C LEU A 58 6.30 -15.78 -0.19
N GLY A 59 6.32 -16.57 0.88
CA GLY A 59 5.21 -16.64 1.84
C GLY A 59 5.07 -15.34 2.63
N PHE A 60 3.91 -15.13 3.25
CA PHE A 60 3.63 -14.00 4.11
C PHE A 60 2.81 -14.44 5.32
N GLN A 61 2.86 -13.64 6.36
CA GLN A 61 2.04 -13.79 7.55
C GLN A 61 1.06 -12.64 7.65
N VAL A 62 -0.18 -12.93 8.05
CA VAL A 62 -1.21 -11.93 8.29
C VAL A 62 -1.40 -11.78 9.80
N GLU A 63 -1.26 -10.56 10.28
CA GLU A 63 -1.59 -10.20 11.66
C GLU A 63 -2.74 -9.20 11.67
N HIS A 64 -3.76 -9.47 12.46
CA HIS A 64 -4.89 -8.58 12.67
C HIS A 64 -4.70 -7.80 13.96
N ASN A 65 -4.43 -6.51 13.84
CA ASN A 65 -4.32 -5.57 14.95
C ASN A 65 -5.53 -4.63 14.91
N GLY A 66 -6.63 -5.04 15.48
CA GLY A 66 -7.85 -4.24 15.55
C GLY A 66 -8.32 -4.02 16.99
N PRO A 67 -9.18 -3.04 17.25
CA PRO A 67 -9.88 -2.92 18.52
C PRO A 67 -10.73 -4.17 18.76
N LYS A 68 -10.70 -4.68 19.99
CA LYS A 68 -11.40 -5.94 20.35
C LYS A 68 -12.94 -5.89 20.22
N ASN A 69 -13.53 -4.71 20.03
CA ASN A 69 -14.97 -4.46 20.08
C ASN A 69 -15.52 -3.87 18.77
N ILE A 70 -14.84 -4.10 17.64
CA ILE A 70 -15.38 -3.71 16.34
C ILE A 70 -16.27 -4.83 15.82
N THR A 71 -17.52 -4.47 15.52
CA THR A 71 -18.50 -5.30 14.79
C THR A 71 -18.59 -4.79 13.36
N ASP A 72 -19.21 -5.58 12.47
CA ASP A 72 -19.47 -5.20 11.08
C ASP A 72 -20.35 -3.94 10.96
N GLU A 73 -21.03 -3.55 12.04
CA GLU A 73 -21.85 -2.34 12.16
C GLU A 73 -21.05 -1.11 12.64
N THR A 74 -19.75 -1.23 12.89
CA THR A 74 -18.93 -0.12 13.36
C THR A 74 -18.80 0.92 12.25
N ASP A 75 -19.24 2.14 12.52
CA ASP A 75 -19.15 3.26 11.58
C ASP A 75 -17.70 3.50 11.14
N ALA A 76 -17.50 3.75 9.85
CA ALA A 76 -16.19 4.09 9.28
C ALA A 76 -15.52 5.28 9.98
N SER A 77 -16.30 6.20 10.56
CA SER A 77 -15.80 7.33 11.37
C SER A 77 -15.00 6.89 12.61
N ALA A 78 -15.25 5.68 13.12
CA ALA A 78 -14.48 5.12 14.23
C ALA A 78 -13.00 4.92 13.88
N TYR A 79 -12.68 4.75 12.60
CA TYR A 79 -11.32 4.57 12.10
C TYR A 79 -10.66 5.87 11.65
N ASP A 80 -11.45 6.94 11.44
CA ASP A 80 -11.00 8.24 10.91
C ASP A 80 -10.75 9.27 12.01
N ASN A 81 -10.59 8.85 13.27
CA ASN A 81 -10.23 9.77 14.35
C ASN A 81 -8.72 9.75 14.64
N GLU A 82 -8.20 10.89 15.05
CA GLU A 82 -6.78 11.08 15.30
C GLU A 82 -6.22 10.09 16.36
N THR A 83 -6.99 9.80 17.40
CA THR A 83 -6.58 8.87 18.45
C THR A 83 -6.37 7.46 17.90
N HIS A 84 -7.26 6.98 17.04
CA HIS A 84 -7.12 5.69 16.37
C HIS A 84 -5.91 5.69 15.43
N MET A 85 -5.77 6.73 14.63
CA MET A 85 -4.67 6.86 13.66
C MET A 85 -3.31 6.90 14.37
N LEU A 86 -3.18 7.62 15.48
CA LEU A 86 -1.97 7.63 16.30
C LEU A 86 -1.65 6.25 16.90
N ARG A 87 -2.65 5.46 17.30
CA ARG A 87 -2.43 4.08 17.75
C ARG A 87 -1.91 3.18 16.63
N VAL A 88 -2.44 3.33 15.41
CA VAL A 88 -1.93 2.61 14.24
C VAL A 88 -0.48 2.99 13.97
N LEU A 89 -0.16 4.29 14.01
CA LEU A 89 1.22 4.76 13.85
C LEU A 89 2.14 4.26 14.96
N ASP A 90 1.70 4.21 16.23
CA ASP A 90 2.47 3.64 17.32
C ASP A 90 2.82 2.16 17.06
N ILE A 91 1.86 1.37 16.59
CA ILE A 91 2.10 -0.03 16.23
C ILE A 91 3.15 -0.13 15.11
N ILE A 92 3.02 0.69 14.07
CA ILE A 92 3.95 0.68 12.93
C ILE A 92 5.34 1.14 13.35
N LEU A 93 5.43 2.28 14.04
CA LEU A 93 6.70 2.96 14.31
C LEU A 93 7.46 2.38 15.49
N ASN A 94 6.77 2.04 16.58
CA ASN A 94 7.40 1.62 17.82
C ASN A 94 7.34 0.11 18.07
N LYS A 95 6.21 -0.56 17.73
CA LYS A 95 6.00 -1.97 18.09
C LYS A 95 6.39 -2.95 16.99
N SER A 96 6.41 -2.50 15.75
CA SER A 96 6.81 -3.33 14.60
C SER A 96 8.27 -3.18 14.20
N TYR A 97 9.12 -2.61 15.06
CA TYR A 97 10.52 -2.32 14.74
C TYR A 97 11.30 -3.57 14.29
N HIS A 98 11.06 -4.72 14.92
CA HIS A 98 11.70 -5.98 14.55
C HIS A 98 11.22 -6.49 13.15
N LYS A 99 10.00 -6.19 12.76
CA LYS A 99 9.47 -6.51 11.41
C LYS A 99 10.04 -5.58 10.35
N LEU A 100 10.36 -4.35 10.74
CA LEU A 100 11.01 -3.37 9.87
C LEU A 100 12.52 -3.64 9.71
N GLY A 101 13.04 -4.74 10.27
CA GLY A 101 14.43 -5.12 10.10
C GLY A 101 15.43 -4.25 10.85
N PHE A 102 15.05 -3.68 11.99
CA PHE A 102 15.96 -3.00 12.91
C PHE A 102 16.87 -4.03 13.60
N GLN A 103 17.72 -4.67 12.83
CA GLN A 103 18.60 -5.69 13.37
C GLN A 103 19.95 -5.09 13.78
N ASN A 104 20.32 -5.27 15.03
CA ASN A 104 21.69 -5.13 15.55
C ASN A 104 22.37 -3.80 15.27
N GLY A 105 21.66 -2.69 15.34
CA GLY A 105 22.27 -1.35 15.27
C GLY A 105 22.86 -0.97 13.90
N LYS A 106 22.50 -1.65 12.84
CA LYS A 106 23.03 -1.37 11.49
C LYS A 106 22.43 -0.16 10.76
N GLY A 107 21.52 0.59 11.41
CA GLY A 107 20.96 1.84 10.86
C GLY A 107 20.16 1.67 9.54
N GLN A 108 19.74 0.45 9.21
CA GLN A 108 18.97 0.15 8.01
C GLN A 108 17.68 -0.55 8.36
N THR A 109 16.59 -0.19 7.67
CA THR A 109 15.29 -0.82 7.82
C THR A 109 14.76 -1.34 6.50
N TYR A 110 13.82 -2.29 6.55
CA TYR A 110 12.95 -2.56 5.42
C TYR A 110 11.96 -1.40 5.25
N GLU A 111 11.44 -1.25 4.06
CA GLU A 111 10.38 -0.30 3.79
C GLU A 111 9.02 -0.93 4.08
N GLY A 112 8.10 -0.14 4.63
CA GLY A 112 6.72 -0.51 4.86
C GLY A 112 5.78 0.21 3.91
N LEU A 113 4.67 -0.43 3.55
CA LEU A 113 3.60 0.17 2.78
C LEU A 113 2.34 0.28 3.64
N LEU A 114 1.88 1.51 3.88
CA LEU A 114 0.60 1.78 4.53
C LEU A 114 -0.45 2.08 3.46
N THR A 115 -1.43 1.19 3.32
CA THR A 115 -2.56 1.38 2.42
C THR A 115 -3.78 1.84 3.21
N THR A 116 -4.48 2.83 2.69
CA THR A 116 -5.66 3.45 3.32
C THR A 116 -6.90 3.32 2.45
N SER A 117 -8.07 3.55 3.03
CA SER A 117 -9.36 3.44 2.34
C SER A 117 -9.65 4.57 1.35
N SER A 118 -8.99 5.73 1.50
CA SER A 118 -9.19 6.89 0.63
C SER A 118 -7.96 7.79 0.60
N ILE A 119 -7.92 8.70 -0.38
CA ILE A 119 -6.88 9.74 -0.52
C ILE A 119 -6.88 10.64 0.72
N GLN A 120 -8.05 11.04 1.22
CA GLN A 120 -8.19 11.90 2.39
C GLN A 120 -7.58 11.25 3.64
N ILE A 121 -7.80 9.97 3.84
CA ILE A 121 -7.22 9.22 4.96
C ILE A 121 -5.70 9.09 4.79
N ALA A 122 -5.20 8.85 3.58
CA ALA A 122 -3.77 8.84 3.32
C ALA A 122 -3.12 10.20 3.65
N GLN A 123 -3.75 11.30 3.25
CA GLN A 123 -3.29 12.66 3.55
C GLN A 123 -3.28 12.94 5.06
N LYS A 124 -4.31 12.53 5.80
CA LYS A 124 -4.35 12.65 7.27
C LYS A 124 -3.20 11.87 7.94
N TYR A 125 -2.94 10.64 7.50
CA TYR A 125 -1.80 9.87 8.02
C TYR A 125 -0.46 10.55 7.70
N TYR A 126 -0.32 11.13 6.53
CA TYR A 126 0.89 11.88 6.16
C TYR A 126 1.09 13.10 7.06
N GLU A 127 0.04 13.88 7.29
CA GLU A 127 0.06 15.05 8.19
C GLU A 127 0.38 14.62 9.64
N LEU A 128 -0.21 13.52 10.12
CA LEU A 128 0.10 12.98 11.45
C LEU A 128 1.54 12.48 11.56
N LEU A 129 2.07 11.80 10.56
CA LEU A 129 3.48 11.39 10.54
C LEU A 129 4.43 12.59 10.59
N THR A 130 4.08 13.67 9.90
CA THR A 130 4.83 14.94 9.98
C THR A 130 4.81 15.51 11.39
N LYS A 131 3.64 15.58 12.01
CA LYS A 131 3.49 16.03 13.40
C LYS A 131 4.24 15.14 14.40
N VAL A 132 4.17 13.81 14.25
CA VAL A 132 4.93 12.87 15.09
C VAL A 132 6.43 13.10 14.95
N LYS A 133 6.91 13.28 13.72
CA LYS A 133 8.33 13.56 13.46
C LYS A 133 8.79 14.86 14.11
N ASN A 134 7.94 15.88 14.12
CA ASN A 134 8.22 17.17 14.73
C ASN A 134 8.01 17.20 16.26
N GLY A 135 7.50 16.13 16.87
CA GLY A 135 7.17 16.11 18.30
C GLY A 135 5.91 16.91 18.67
N GLU A 136 5.00 17.08 17.74
CA GLU A 136 3.76 17.89 17.88
C GLU A 136 2.55 17.02 18.30
N THR A 137 2.76 15.76 18.66
CA THR A 137 1.70 14.82 19.06
C THR A 137 2.03 14.16 20.41
N SER A 138 1.04 13.46 20.97
CA SER A 138 1.25 12.62 22.15
C SER A 138 2.03 11.31 21.84
N LEU A 139 2.18 10.96 20.55
CA LEU A 139 2.98 9.82 20.12
C LEU A 139 4.44 10.22 19.95
N GLU A 140 5.31 9.61 20.73
CA GLU A 140 6.76 9.77 20.62
C GLU A 140 7.38 8.53 20.01
N ILE A 141 8.46 8.70 19.23
CA ILE A 141 9.28 7.61 18.74
C ILE A 141 10.15 7.09 19.88
N ASP A 142 10.21 5.77 20.06
CA ASP A 142 11.02 5.11 21.09
C ASP A 142 12.49 5.57 20.97
N GLU A 143 13.08 5.96 22.10
CA GLU A 143 14.45 6.43 22.17
C GLU A 143 15.48 5.41 21.63
N LYS A 144 15.21 4.12 21.78
CA LYS A 144 16.06 3.05 21.21
C LYS A 144 16.08 3.11 19.69
N ILE A 145 14.93 3.48 19.08
CA ILE A 145 14.84 3.65 17.63
C ILE A 145 15.57 4.91 17.20
N LYS A 146 15.38 6.02 17.89
CA LYS A 146 16.07 7.29 17.60
C LYS A 146 17.59 7.16 17.69
N GLN A 147 18.10 6.39 18.66
CA GLN A 147 19.54 6.16 18.81
C GLN A 147 20.14 5.41 17.60
N VAL A 148 19.40 4.48 17.02
CA VAL A 148 19.85 3.68 15.85
C VAL A 148 19.56 4.41 14.53
N LEU A 149 18.46 5.15 14.46
CA LEU A 149 17.97 5.85 13.28
C LEU A 149 17.53 7.27 13.66
N PRO A 150 18.46 8.24 13.80
CA PRO A 150 18.12 9.60 14.22
C PRO A 150 17.09 10.31 13.34
N ASP A 151 17.07 9.99 12.05
CA ASP A 151 16.16 10.60 11.04
C ASP A 151 14.81 9.86 10.86
N PHE A 152 14.57 8.82 11.67
CA PHE A 152 13.33 8.04 11.55
C PHE A 152 12.13 8.78 12.14
N PRO A 153 10.95 8.68 11.54
CA PRO A 153 10.64 7.99 10.28
C PRO A 153 10.95 8.84 9.04
N LYS A 154 11.36 8.18 7.95
CA LYS A 154 11.34 8.75 6.61
C LYS A 154 10.14 8.16 5.87
N PHE A 155 9.31 9.00 5.32
CA PHE A 155 8.06 8.58 4.69
C PHE A 155 7.77 9.35 3.40
N ALA A 156 6.94 8.77 2.58
CA ALA A 156 6.48 9.32 1.33
C ALA A 156 5.00 8.98 1.15
N ILE A 157 4.28 9.74 0.34
CA ILE A 157 2.89 9.48 -0.02
C ILE A 157 2.74 9.46 -1.53
N THR A 158 1.85 8.62 -2.02
CA THR A 158 1.42 8.64 -3.43
C THR A 158 -0.07 8.38 -3.54
N TYR A 159 -0.73 9.09 -4.42
CA TYR A 159 -2.14 8.94 -4.77
C TYR A 159 -2.39 9.54 -6.17
N SER A 160 -3.58 9.27 -6.72
CA SER A 160 -3.98 9.87 -8.01
C SER A 160 -4.19 11.38 -7.87
N VAL A 161 -3.68 12.13 -8.83
CA VAL A 161 -3.84 13.59 -8.95
C VAL A 161 -4.47 13.97 -10.29
N THR A 162 -5.31 13.09 -10.86
CA THR A 162 -5.95 13.30 -12.15
C THR A 162 -6.96 14.45 -12.09
N GLU A 163 -7.04 15.24 -13.15
CA GLU A 163 -7.89 16.44 -13.24
C GLU A 163 -9.39 16.15 -13.14
N ASN A 164 -9.80 14.90 -13.34
CA ASN A 164 -11.21 14.50 -13.38
C ASN A 164 -11.78 14.09 -12.00
N GLU A 165 -11.01 14.18 -10.93
CA GLU A 165 -11.46 13.83 -9.58
C GLU A 165 -11.92 15.08 -8.83
N GLU A 166 -13.01 14.96 -8.07
CA GLU A 166 -13.50 16.01 -7.19
C GLU A 166 -12.41 16.39 -6.18
N GLY A 167 -12.06 17.68 -6.11
CA GLY A 167 -10.97 18.17 -5.24
C GLY A 167 -9.55 18.02 -5.85
N SER A 168 -9.41 17.82 -7.15
CA SER A 168 -8.11 17.63 -7.81
C SER A 168 -7.09 18.72 -7.51
N HIS A 169 -7.49 20.01 -7.49
CA HIS A 169 -6.58 21.12 -7.16
C HIS A 169 -6.01 21.01 -5.75
N VAL A 170 -6.85 20.70 -4.75
CA VAL A 170 -6.40 20.51 -3.36
C VAL A 170 -5.47 19.32 -3.26
N ASN A 171 -5.76 18.25 -3.97
CA ASN A 171 -4.91 17.07 -4.02
C ASN A 171 -3.57 17.35 -4.69
N GLN A 172 -3.54 18.18 -5.73
CA GLN A 172 -2.31 18.62 -6.39
C GLN A 172 -1.45 19.50 -5.48
N GLU A 173 -2.03 20.47 -4.78
CA GLU A 173 -1.31 21.32 -3.83
C GLU A 173 -0.70 20.50 -2.69
N LYS A 174 -1.48 19.59 -2.10
CA LYS A 174 -0.98 18.68 -1.05
C LYS A 174 0.11 17.74 -1.57
N MET A 175 -0.02 17.26 -2.81
CA MET A 175 1.02 16.42 -3.42
C MET A 175 2.30 17.22 -3.66
N GLN A 176 2.21 18.46 -4.14
CA GLN A 176 3.39 19.31 -4.31
C GLN A 176 4.14 19.51 -3.00
N LYS A 177 3.41 19.85 -1.92
CA LYS A 177 4.01 19.96 -0.59
C LYS A 177 4.69 18.66 -0.14
N SER A 178 4.05 17.52 -0.38
CA SER A 178 4.62 16.21 -0.03
C SER A 178 5.87 15.89 -0.86
N LEU A 179 5.93 16.33 -2.12
CA LEU A 179 7.11 16.22 -2.96
C LEU A 179 8.26 17.11 -2.45
N ASP A 180 7.96 18.31 -1.99
CA ASP A 180 8.95 19.23 -1.42
C ASP A 180 9.55 18.64 -0.13
N ASP A 181 8.70 18.08 0.75
CA ASP A 181 9.15 17.37 1.96
C ASP A 181 10.01 16.14 1.59
N TYR A 182 9.59 15.36 0.58
CA TYR A 182 10.35 14.22 0.08
C TYR A 182 11.71 14.65 -0.49
N ASN A 183 11.72 15.70 -1.29
CA ASN A 183 12.94 16.26 -1.86
C ASN A 183 13.95 16.66 -0.77
N GLN A 184 13.45 17.28 0.29
CA GLN A 184 14.28 17.63 1.44
C GLN A 184 14.81 16.38 2.17
N MET A 185 13.94 15.39 2.45
CA MET A 185 14.32 14.17 3.17
C MET A 185 15.33 13.30 2.43
N PHE A 186 15.26 13.27 1.09
CA PHE A 186 16.01 12.32 0.26
C PHE A 186 17.02 12.98 -0.68
N GLY A 187 17.15 14.31 -0.66
CA GLY A 187 18.07 15.06 -1.52
C GLY A 187 17.72 14.98 -3.01
N THR A 188 16.42 14.92 -3.32
CA THR A 188 15.90 14.85 -4.70
C THR A 188 15.33 16.19 -5.14
N LYS A 189 14.81 16.29 -6.38
CA LYS A 189 14.25 17.52 -6.97
C LYS A 189 13.05 17.18 -7.86
N TYR A 190 12.08 16.46 -7.32
CA TYR A 190 10.85 16.14 -8.06
C TYR A 190 9.89 17.31 -8.05
N GLU A 191 9.22 17.53 -9.18
CA GLU A 191 8.10 18.44 -9.36
C GLU A 191 6.82 17.64 -9.66
N LEU A 192 5.66 18.27 -9.51
CA LEU A 192 4.37 17.62 -9.78
C LEU A 192 4.26 17.06 -11.21
N SER A 193 4.85 17.76 -12.19
CA SER A 193 4.97 17.29 -13.58
C SER A 193 5.71 15.94 -13.72
N GLN A 194 6.53 15.59 -12.74
CA GLN A 194 7.35 14.38 -12.70
C GLN A 194 6.76 13.29 -11.79
N ILE A 195 5.47 13.37 -11.44
CA ILE A 195 4.82 12.42 -10.51
C ILE A 195 4.99 10.95 -10.93
N GLN A 196 4.99 10.66 -12.22
CA GLN A 196 5.20 9.31 -12.74
C GLN A 196 6.63 8.80 -12.47
N VAL A 197 7.61 9.69 -12.59
CA VAL A 197 9.02 9.38 -12.30
C VAL A 197 9.20 9.16 -10.79
N TYR A 198 8.58 10.01 -9.97
CA TYR A 198 8.55 9.88 -8.52
C TYR A 198 7.96 8.53 -8.10
N ASN A 199 6.77 8.18 -8.60
CA ASN A 199 6.13 6.89 -8.32
C ASN A 199 6.99 5.71 -8.76
N GLY A 200 7.62 5.79 -9.93
CA GLY A 200 8.58 4.80 -10.40
C GLY A 200 9.80 4.66 -9.48
N ASN A 201 10.26 5.75 -8.86
CA ASN A 201 11.35 5.70 -7.89
C ASN A 201 10.93 5.11 -6.53
N LEU A 202 9.70 5.38 -6.05
CA LEU A 202 9.17 4.73 -4.86
C LEU A 202 9.13 3.21 -5.05
N ASN A 203 8.60 2.74 -6.18
CA ASN A 203 8.58 1.32 -6.52
C ASN A 203 9.99 0.70 -6.58
N LYS A 204 10.95 1.41 -7.17
CA LYS A 204 12.36 0.97 -7.20
C LYS A 204 12.98 0.94 -5.80
N ARG A 205 12.59 1.82 -4.89
CA ARG A 205 13.06 1.78 -3.50
C ARG A 205 12.52 0.55 -2.78
N LEU A 206 11.22 0.26 -2.89
CA LEU A 206 10.61 -0.95 -2.35
C LEU A 206 11.29 -2.22 -2.87
N ALA A 207 11.62 -2.27 -4.17
CA ALA A 207 12.31 -3.39 -4.80
C ALA A 207 13.82 -3.46 -4.50
N ARG A 208 14.47 -2.36 -4.14
CA ARG A 208 15.95 -2.29 -4.01
C ARG A 208 16.52 -3.14 -2.90
N LYS A 209 15.74 -3.47 -1.89
CA LYS A 209 16.21 -4.31 -0.78
C LYS A 209 16.27 -5.77 -1.19
N ASP A 210 15.38 -6.18 -2.09
CA ASP A 210 15.42 -7.51 -2.69
C ASP A 210 16.62 -7.66 -3.66
N ALA A 211 17.09 -6.56 -4.26
CA ALA A 211 18.24 -6.57 -5.16
C ALA A 211 19.59 -6.81 -4.46
N LYS A 212 19.66 -6.83 -3.14
CA LYS A 212 20.86 -7.29 -2.40
C LYS A 212 21.01 -8.81 -2.43
N PHE A 213 19.96 -9.52 -2.72
CA PHE A 213 19.96 -10.98 -2.86
C PHE A 213 20.17 -11.32 -4.34
N LYS A 214 21.28 -11.98 -4.64
CA LYS A 214 21.61 -12.39 -6.02
C LYS A 214 20.76 -13.55 -6.50
N SER A 215 20.18 -14.29 -5.56
CA SER A 215 19.30 -15.42 -5.84
C SER A 215 18.19 -15.49 -4.80
N ARG A 216 17.17 -16.26 -5.11
CA ARG A 216 16.04 -16.49 -4.23
C ARG A 216 16.41 -17.31 -2.98
N SER A 217 17.38 -18.19 -3.08
CA SER A 217 17.92 -18.94 -1.94
C SER A 217 18.58 -18.02 -0.91
N GLU A 218 19.17 -16.90 -1.36
CA GLU A 218 19.76 -15.89 -0.47
C GLU A 218 18.71 -15.03 0.28
N GLN A 219 17.43 -15.09 -0.12
CA GLN A 219 16.32 -14.40 0.57
C GLN A 219 15.72 -15.25 1.68
N LEU A 220 15.98 -16.56 1.68
CA LEU A 220 15.39 -17.52 2.61
C LEU A 220 16.35 -17.91 3.75
N ASP A 221 17.62 -17.56 3.65
CA ASP A 221 18.66 -17.70 4.66
C ASP A 221 18.82 -16.36 5.47
#